data_c936db5b4c531a41d8fd9718bff9d722
#
_entry.id   c936db5b4c531a41d8fd9718bff9d722
#
_cell.length_a   1.000
_cell.length_b   1.000
_cell.length_c   1.000
_cell.angle_alpha   90.00
_cell.angle_beta   90.00
_cell.angle_gamma   90.00
#
_symmetry.space_group_name_H-M   'P 1'
#
loop_
_entity.id
_entity.type
_entity.pdbx_description
1 polymer ?
#
loop_
_entity_poly.entity_id
_entity_poly.type
_entity_poly.pdbx_seq_one_letter_code
_entity_poly.pdbx_strand_id
1 'polypeptide(L)'
;MLQTKIRNIEFNSPIIAASGTFGYGDEVKKFVDLSKLGCVITKSITLEPRIGNPSPRIFESESGMINAIGLANLGVKKFCVEKLPALRNIDTNFLISIAGSNFDDYVKVMEEIENCDGNHVGYEINISCPNVKEGGMEFGVDHKVTLKLTSELRKLTDKILIIKLSPNVTSIEKIALAAQDGGADAVSAVSYTHLTLPTNREV
;
A
#
# COMPACT_ATOMS: atom_id res chain seq x y z
N MET A 1 12.90 17.83 15.48
CA MET A 1 12.10 16.68 15.00
C MET A 1 13.07 15.65 14.42
N LEU A 2 12.80 14.37 14.61
CA LEU A 2 13.61 13.30 14.02
C LEU A 2 13.26 13.21 12.53
N GLN A 3 14.06 13.82 11.67
CA GLN A 3 13.94 13.65 10.23
C GLN A 3 14.51 12.28 9.83
N THR A 4 13.95 11.68 8.80
CA THR A 4 14.47 10.46 8.18
C THR A 4 14.48 10.60 6.67
N LYS A 5 15.14 9.69 5.97
CA LYS A 5 15.31 9.75 4.53
C LYS A 5 15.21 8.38 3.89
N ILE A 6 14.52 8.31 2.77
CA ILE A 6 14.53 7.15 1.88
C ILE A 6 14.96 7.64 0.50
N ARG A 7 16.06 7.11 -0.03
CA ARG A 7 16.76 7.63 -1.21
C ARG A 7 17.09 9.13 -1.04
N ASN A 8 16.57 9.96 -1.95
CA ASN A 8 16.74 11.42 -1.96
C ASN A 8 15.56 12.20 -1.35
N ILE A 9 14.53 11.50 -0.89
CA ILE A 9 13.33 12.11 -0.29
C ILE A 9 13.48 12.20 1.21
N GLU A 10 13.28 13.40 1.74
CA GLU A 10 13.27 13.68 3.18
C GLU A 10 11.85 13.57 3.74
N PHE A 11 11.75 12.98 4.91
CA PHE A 11 10.51 12.83 5.68
C PHE A 11 10.65 13.61 6.97
N ASN A 12 9.73 14.51 7.23
CA ASN A 12 9.75 15.40 8.42
C ASN A 12 9.66 14.62 9.75
N SER A 13 9.24 13.38 9.69
CA SER A 13 9.05 12.49 10.84
C SER A 13 9.28 11.04 10.41
N PRO A 14 9.74 10.14 11.30
CA PRO A 14 9.80 8.72 11.02
C PRO A 14 8.42 8.04 11.07
N ILE A 15 7.38 8.78 11.45
CA ILE A 15 6.02 8.24 11.58
C ILE A 15 5.33 8.30 10.24
N ILE A 16 4.88 7.15 9.75
CA ILE A 16 4.12 6.99 8.51
C ILE A 16 2.74 6.45 8.84
N ALA A 17 1.68 7.12 8.36
CA ALA A 17 0.33 6.58 8.47
C ALA A 17 0.15 5.44 7.47
N ALA A 18 -0.12 4.24 7.98
CA ALA A 18 -0.23 3.04 7.18
C ALA A 18 -1.48 3.04 6.28
N SER A 19 -1.40 2.34 5.14
CA SER A 19 -2.54 2.13 4.26
C SER A 19 -3.72 1.50 5.01
N GLY A 20 -4.91 2.02 4.77
CA GLY A 20 -6.15 1.57 5.41
C GLY A 20 -6.52 2.30 6.71
N THR A 21 -5.64 3.15 7.26
CA THR A 21 -5.90 3.87 8.52
C THR A 21 -6.40 5.30 8.30
N PHE A 22 -5.95 5.97 7.23
CA PHE A 22 -6.20 7.39 6.95
C PHE A 22 -6.99 7.63 5.64
N GLY A 23 -7.69 6.63 5.11
CA GLY A 23 -8.39 6.74 3.83
C GLY A 23 -7.41 7.09 2.71
N TYR A 24 -7.74 8.09 1.90
CA TYR A 24 -6.81 8.64 0.90
C TYR A 24 -5.93 9.77 1.45
N GLY A 25 -6.21 10.24 2.69
CA GLY A 25 -5.50 11.33 3.36
C GLY A 25 -6.29 12.65 3.39
N ASP A 26 -7.05 12.95 2.35
CA ASP A 26 -7.86 14.18 2.29
C ASP A 26 -9.04 14.19 3.28
N GLU A 27 -9.56 13.02 3.63
CA GLU A 27 -10.67 12.86 4.56
C GLU A 27 -10.31 13.25 6.00
N VAL A 28 -9.06 13.01 6.41
CA VAL A 28 -8.62 13.19 7.80
C VAL A 28 -7.98 14.54 8.08
N LYS A 29 -7.67 15.35 7.07
CA LYS A 29 -6.98 16.65 7.21
C LYS A 29 -7.69 17.66 8.13
N LYS A 30 -8.97 17.47 8.38
CA LYS A 30 -9.75 18.31 9.30
C LYS A 30 -9.54 17.93 10.78
N PHE A 31 -9.04 16.73 11.04
CA PHE A 31 -8.91 16.16 12.38
C PHE A 31 -7.46 16.00 12.82
N VAL A 32 -6.55 15.84 11.84
CA VAL A 32 -5.14 15.58 12.07
C VAL A 32 -4.29 16.54 11.25
N ASP A 33 -3.29 17.12 11.90
CA ASP A 33 -2.26 17.91 11.24
C ASP A 33 -1.27 16.96 10.55
N LEU A 34 -1.48 16.73 9.26
CA LEU A 34 -0.70 15.79 8.46
C LEU A 34 0.76 16.24 8.25
N SER A 35 1.06 17.53 8.40
CA SER A 35 2.44 18.04 8.29
C SER A 35 3.39 17.49 9.35
N LYS A 36 2.86 16.96 10.44
CA LYS A 36 3.62 16.30 11.52
C LYS A 36 3.97 14.85 11.23
N LEU A 37 3.36 14.27 10.19
CA LEU A 37 3.69 12.93 9.71
C LEU A 37 4.83 13.01 8.68
N GLY A 38 5.66 11.99 8.63
CA GLY A 38 6.64 11.86 7.57
C GLY A 38 5.98 11.54 6.24
N CYS A 39 4.93 10.73 6.29
CA CYS A 39 4.21 10.31 5.09
C CYS A 39 2.81 9.78 5.43
N VAL A 40 1.93 9.84 4.45
CA VAL A 40 0.65 9.11 4.46
C VAL A 40 0.65 8.11 3.30
N ILE A 41 0.37 6.85 3.59
CA ILE A 41 0.13 5.83 2.57
C ILE A 41 -1.37 5.78 2.32
N THR A 42 -1.77 6.01 1.07
CA THR A 42 -3.18 6.04 0.70
C THR A 42 -3.84 4.68 0.86
N LYS A 43 -5.16 4.67 0.88
CA LYS A 43 -5.93 3.44 0.67
C LYS A 43 -5.51 2.77 -0.63
N SER A 44 -5.39 1.44 -0.62
CA SER A 44 -4.98 0.68 -1.81
C SER A 44 -5.94 0.91 -2.98
N ILE A 45 -5.37 1.16 -4.15
CA ILE A 45 -6.06 1.38 -5.41
C ILE A 45 -5.96 0.12 -6.27
N THR A 46 -7.07 -0.26 -6.87
CA THR A 46 -7.15 -1.34 -7.86
C THR A 46 -7.50 -0.78 -9.25
N LEU A 47 -7.30 -1.57 -10.30
CA LEU A 47 -7.61 -1.15 -11.67
C LEU A 47 -9.08 -0.74 -11.79
N GLU A 48 -9.99 -1.60 -11.39
CA GLU A 48 -11.41 -1.33 -11.33
C GLU A 48 -11.86 -0.95 -9.91
N PRO A 49 -12.93 -0.16 -9.76
CA PRO A 49 -13.49 0.18 -8.45
C PRO A 49 -14.02 -1.07 -7.74
N ARG A 50 -13.86 -1.11 -6.42
CA ARG A 50 -14.38 -2.19 -5.59
C ARG A 50 -15.30 -1.62 -4.52
N ILE A 51 -16.50 -2.17 -4.42
CA ILE A 51 -17.49 -1.79 -3.40
C ILE A 51 -17.05 -2.32 -2.01
N GLY A 52 -16.29 -3.43 -2.02
CA GLY A 52 -15.94 -4.16 -0.81
C GLY A 52 -17.08 -5.05 -0.31
N ASN A 53 -16.90 -5.59 0.88
CA ASN A 53 -17.89 -6.46 1.49
C ASN A 53 -19.09 -5.66 2.02
N PRO A 54 -20.30 -6.27 2.13
CA PRO A 54 -21.46 -5.63 2.73
C PRO A 54 -21.22 -5.33 4.22
N SER A 55 -21.94 -4.34 4.75
CA SER A 55 -21.94 -4.00 6.18
C SER A 55 -22.83 -5.00 6.95
N PRO A 56 -22.47 -5.38 8.24
CA PRO A 56 -21.32 -4.90 8.99
C PRO A 56 -20.00 -5.55 8.57
N ARG A 57 -18.95 -4.75 8.41
CA ARG A 57 -17.63 -5.21 7.98
C ARG A 57 -16.50 -4.78 8.92
N ILE A 58 -16.86 -4.25 10.08
CA ILE A 58 -15.99 -3.93 11.19
C ILE A 58 -16.67 -4.42 12.45
N PHE A 59 -15.91 -5.06 13.32
CA PHE A 59 -16.36 -5.54 14.62
C PHE A 59 -15.32 -5.25 15.69
N GLU A 60 -15.73 -4.63 16.77
CA GLU A 60 -14.86 -4.42 17.94
C GLU A 60 -14.88 -5.65 18.83
N SER A 61 -13.71 -6.04 19.33
CA SER A 61 -13.53 -7.07 20.35
C SER A 61 -12.94 -6.44 21.61
N GLU A 62 -12.90 -7.17 22.72
CA GLU A 62 -12.36 -6.66 24.00
C GLU A 62 -10.94 -6.10 23.90
N SER A 63 -10.14 -6.53 22.96
CA SER A 63 -8.72 -6.18 22.84
C SER A 63 -8.31 -5.75 21.43
N GLY A 64 -9.25 -5.48 20.54
CA GLY A 64 -8.92 -5.08 19.17
C GLY A 64 -10.11 -4.89 18.27
N MET A 65 -9.84 -4.86 16.98
CA MET A 65 -10.84 -4.70 15.93
C MET A 65 -10.62 -5.74 14.85
N ILE A 66 -11.69 -6.40 14.45
CA ILE A 66 -11.73 -7.31 13.30
C ILE A 66 -12.37 -6.57 12.13
N ASN A 67 -11.82 -6.67 10.94
CA ASN A 67 -12.42 -6.08 9.76
C ASN A 67 -12.41 -7.02 8.57
N ALA A 68 -13.38 -6.84 7.69
CA ALA A 68 -13.52 -7.52 6.41
C ALA A 68 -13.94 -6.49 5.34
N ILE A 69 -13.12 -5.46 5.14
CA ILE A 69 -13.43 -4.33 4.25
C ILE A 69 -13.54 -4.77 2.78
N GLY A 70 -12.74 -5.77 2.34
CA GLY A 70 -12.77 -6.28 0.97
C GLY A 70 -12.17 -5.31 -0.05
N LEU A 71 -11.11 -4.58 0.31
CA LEU A 71 -10.40 -3.61 -0.54
C LEU A 71 -11.31 -2.58 -1.22
N ALA A 72 -12.38 -2.12 -0.53
CA ALA A 72 -13.26 -1.07 -1.06
C ALA A 72 -12.44 0.15 -1.49
N ASN A 73 -12.53 0.56 -2.77
CA ASN A 73 -11.78 1.69 -3.30
C ASN A 73 -12.43 2.21 -4.61
N LEU A 74 -11.99 3.39 -5.04
CA LEU A 74 -12.58 4.11 -6.18
C LEU A 74 -12.15 3.59 -7.56
N GLY A 75 -11.13 2.71 -7.61
CA GLY A 75 -10.45 2.38 -8.87
C GLY A 75 -9.50 3.48 -9.33
N VAL A 76 -8.54 3.13 -10.18
CA VAL A 76 -7.45 4.04 -10.58
C VAL A 76 -7.95 5.28 -11.33
N LYS A 77 -8.88 5.13 -12.27
CA LYS A 77 -9.38 6.25 -13.08
C LYS A 77 -10.01 7.34 -12.22
N LYS A 78 -10.89 6.94 -11.31
CA LYS A 78 -11.56 7.89 -10.41
C LYS A 78 -10.59 8.47 -9.39
N PHE A 79 -9.64 7.69 -8.90
CA PHE A 79 -8.58 8.17 -8.02
C PHE A 79 -7.75 9.27 -8.69
N CYS A 80 -7.32 9.08 -9.92
CA CYS A 80 -6.52 10.06 -10.66
C CYS A 80 -7.27 11.38 -10.88
N VAL A 81 -8.57 11.33 -11.09
CA VAL A 81 -9.37 12.53 -11.34
C VAL A 81 -9.78 13.26 -10.05
N GLU A 82 -10.17 12.52 -9.02
CA GLU A 82 -10.77 13.13 -7.82
C GLU A 82 -9.81 13.27 -6.66
N LYS A 83 -8.97 12.24 -6.40
CA LYS A 83 -8.14 12.19 -5.19
C LYS A 83 -6.72 12.69 -5.42
N LEU A 84 -6.07 12.24 -6.46
CA LEU A 84 -4.67 12.60 -6.72
C LEU A 84 -4.45 14.13 -6.78
N PRO A 85 -5.31 14.94 -7.44
CA PRO A 85 -5.18 16.39 -7.40
C PRO A 85 -5.42 16.99 -6.01
N ALA A 86 -6.30 16.39 -5.19
CA ALA A 86 -6.60 16.89 -3.85
C ALA A 86 -5.40 16.72 -2.89
N LEU A 87 -4.56 15.69 -3.10
CA LEU A 87 -3.38 15.42 -2.30
C LEU A 87 -2.28 16.48 -2.46
N ARG A 88 -2.23 17.18 -3.60
CA ARG A 88 -1.24 18.24 -3.86
C ARG A 88 -1.29 19.39 -2.86
N ASN A 89 -2.46 19.65 -2.30
CA ASN A 89 -2.71 20.76 -1.39
C ASN A 89 -2.53 20.38 0.10
N ILE A 90 -1.90 19.22 0.35
CA ILE A 90 -1.69 18.73 1.70
C ILE A 90 -0.17 18.70 1.95
N ASP A 91 0.25 19.38 3.02
CA ASP A 91 1.66 19.49 3.39
C ASP A 91 2.15 18.22 4.10
N THR A 92 2.34 17.16 3.32
CA THR A 92 3.00 15.91 3.72
C THR A 92 3.39 15.10 2.48
N ASN A 93 4.30 14.16 2.62
CA ASN A 93 4.60 13.20 1.56
C ASN A 93 3.47 12.17 1.44
N PHE A 94 3.22 11.73 0.21
CA PHE A 94 2.26 10.64 -0.07
C PHE A 94 2.95 9.49 -0.80
N LEU A 95 2.67 8.27 -0.33
CA LEU A 95 2.91 7.03 -1.07
C LEU A 95 1.54 6.47 -1.49
N ILE A 96 1.43 6.09 -2.76
CA ILE A 96 0.18 5.52 -3.28
C ILE A 96 0.23 4.01 -3.10
N SER A 97 -0.71 3.46 -2.34
CA SER A 97 -0.84 2.02 -2.20
C SER A 97 -1.56 1.43 -3.41
N ILE A 98 -0.96 0.41 -4.03
CA ILE A 98 -1.49 -0.30 -5.19
C ILE A 98 -1.77 -1.75 -4.82
N ALA A 99 -2.92 -2.26 -5.23
CA ALA A 99 -3.27 -3.67 -5.16
C ALA A 99 -3.83 -4.13 -6.52
N GLY A 100 -3.59 -5.38 -6.87
CA GLY A 100 -4.07 -5.98 -8.11
C GLY A 100 -4.67 -7.36 -7.87
N SER A 101 -5.44 -7.86 -8.81
CA SER A 101 -5.98 -9.22 -8.81
C SER A 101 -5.12 -10.18 -9.63
N ASN A 102 -4.25 -9.65 -10.45
CA ASN A 102 -3.26 -10.37 -11.27
C ASN A 102 -2.08 -9.45 -11.54
N PHE A 103 -1.06 -9.96 -12.18
CA PHE A 103 0.18 -9.23 -12.51
C PHE A 103 -0.09 -7.96 -13.33
N ASP A 104 -0.90 -8.08 -14.36
CA ASP A 104 -1.21 -6.98 -15.29
C ASP A 104 -1.97 -5.83 -14.60
N ASP A 105 -2.78 -6.13 -13.59
CA ASP A 105 -3.49 -5.11 -12.83
C ASP A 105 -2.52 -4.15 -12.13
N TYR A 106 -1.45 -4.68 -11.50
CA TYR A 106 -0.44 -3.84 -10.83
C TYR A 106 0.27 -2.93 -11.83
N VAL A 107 0.66 -3.48 -12.97
CA VAL A 107 1.33 -2.74 -14.04
C VAL A 107 0.43 -1.61 -14.55
N LYS A 108 -0.81 -1.94 -14.94
CA LYS A 108 -1.77 -0.97 -15.48
C LYS A 108 -2.14 0.13 -14.49
N VAL A 109 -2.31 -0.23 -13.20
CA VAL A 109 -2.61 0.78 -12.16
C VAL A 109 -1.45 1.76 -12.02
N MET A 110 -0.20 1.26 -12.01
CA MET A 110 0.96 2.13 -11.91
C MET A 110 1.13 3.01 -13.15
N GLU A 111 0.98 2.45 -14.36
CA GLU A 111 1.02 3.21 -15.61
C GLU A 111 -0.01 4.34 -15.65
N GLU A 112 -1.26 4.06 -15.26
CA GLU A 112 -2.32 5.07 -15.21
C GLU A 112 -1.97 6.19 -14.23
N ILE A 113 -1.41 5.88 -13.06
CA ILE A 113 -1.01 6.89 -12.07
C ILE A 113 0.21 7.69 -12.54
N GLU A 114 1.22 7.06 -13.16
CA GLU A 114 2.39 7.74 -13.70
C GLU A 114 2.03 8.69 -14.86
N ASN A 115 1.00 8.37 -15.63
CA ASN A 115 0.48 9.24 -16.67
C ASN A 115 -0.32 10.44 -16.10
N CYS A 116 -0.61 10.46 -14.80
CA CYS A 116 -1.30 11.54 -14.14
C CYS A 116 -0.30 12.48 -13.46
N ASP A 117 -0.60 13.79 -13.49
CA ASP A 117 0.21 14.77 -12.80
C ASP A 117 -0.07 14.75 -11.29
N GLY A 118 0.74 14.01 -10.54
CA GLY A 118 0.70 13.86 -9.08
C GLY A 118 2.02 14.25 -8.41
N ASN A 119 1.95 14.71 -7.16
CA ASN A 119 3.12 15.05 -6.34
C ASN A 119 3.50 13.94 -5.34
N HIS A 120 2.98 12.73 -5.52
CA HIS A 120 3.33 11.59 -4.67
C HIS A 120 4.82 11.23 -4.85
N VAL A 121 5.44 10.81 -3.75
CA VAL A 121 6.87 10.50 -3.71
C VAL A 121 7.20 9.05 -4.05
N GLY A 122 6.18 8.18 -4.16
CA GLY A 122 6.38 6.77 -4.50
C GLY A 122 5.14 5.91 -4.30
N TYR A 123 5.37 4.61 -4.23
CA TYR A 123 4.34 3.58 -4.17
C TYR A 123 4.58 2.57 -3.06
N GLU A 124 3.51 2.08 -2.46
CA GLU A 124 3.49 0.86 -1.66
C GLU A 124 2.72 -0.23 -2.42
N ILE A 125 3.39 -1.29 -2.82
CA ILE A 125 2.79 -2.40 -3.56
C ILE A 125 2.27 -3.44 -2.56
N ASN A 126 0.97 -3.53 -2.46
CA ASN A 126 0.30 -4.43 -1.53
C ASN A 126 0.19 -5.84 -2.13
N ILE A 127 1.19 -6.69 -1.85
CA ILE A 127 1.20 -8.11 -2.23
C ILE A 127 0.65 -9.01 -1.13
N SER A 128 0.17 -8.43 -0.01
CA SER A 128 -0.32 -9.19 1.15
C SER A 128 -1.77 -9.67 1.01
N CYS A 129 -2.47 -9.34 -0.09
CA CYS A 129 -3.86 -9.71 -0.27
C CYS A 129 -3.99 -11.19 -0.68
N PRO A 130 -4.66 -12.04 0.12
CA PRO A 130 -4.76 -13.48 -0.15
C PRO A 130 -5.63 -13.85 -1.35
N ASN A 131 -6.37 -12.87 -1.91
CA ASN A 131 -7.32 -13.09 -3.00
C ASN A 131 -6.69 -12.96 -4.40
N VAL A 132 -5.38 -12.83 -4.48
CA VAL A 132 -4.68 -12.64 -5.75
C VAL A 132 -3.95 -13.91 -6.12
N LYS A 133 -4.51 -14.65 -7.08
CA LYS A 133 -3.93 -15.88 -7.61
C LYS A 133 -3.69 -15.74 -9.10
N GLU A 134 -2.44 -15.81 -9.51
CA GLU A 134 -2.10 -16.04 -10.90
C GLU A 134 -1.52 -17.45 -11.05
N GLY A 135 -2.17 -18.29 -11.84
CA GLY A 135 -1.73 -19.67 -12.03
C GLY A 135 -1.71 -20.53 -10.76
N GLY A 136 -2.52 -20.16 -9.74
CA GLY A 136 -2.58 -20.86 -8.45
C GLY A 136 -1.56 -20.41 -7.40
N MET A 137 -0.72 -19.41 -7.71
CA MET A 137 0.26 -18.85 -6.77
C MET A 137 -0.20 -17.50 -6.22
N GLU A 138 -0.02 -17.28 -4.93
CA GLU A 138 -0.26 -15.99 -4.27
C GLU A 138 0.98 -15.11 -4.41
N PHE A 139 0.79 -13.84 -4.82
CA PHE A 139 1.92 -12.93 -5.08
C PHE A 139 2.82 -12.72 -3.85
N GLY A 140 2.27 -12.71 -2.67
CA GLY A 140 3.01 -12.44 -1.44
C GLY A 140 3.71 -13.64 -0.81
N VAL A 141 3.54 -14.86 -1.33
CA VAL A 141 4.12 -16.08 -0.76
C VAL A 141 5.23 -16.70 -1.62
N ASP A 142 5.30 -16.33 -2.89
CA ASP A 142 6.34 -16.82 -3.82
C ASP A 142 7.38 -15.72 -4.11
N HIS A 143 8.62 -15.99 -3.72
CA HIS A 143 9.74 -15.07 -3.91
C HIS A 143 10.06 -14.80 -5.39
N LYS A 144 9.84 -15.76 -6.31
CA LYS A 144 10.08 -15.57 -7.74
C LYS A 144 9.04 -14.63 -8.35
N VAL A 145 7.79 -14.77 -7.92
CA VAL A 145 6.70 -13.89 -8.35
C VAL A 145 6.92 -12.49 -7.79
N THR A 146 7.33 -12.36 -6.53
CA THR A 146 7.68 -11.07 -5.92
C THR A 146 8.82 -10.39 -6.68
N LEU A 147 9.91 -11.12 -6.96
CA LEU A 147 11.05 -10.62 -7.75
C LEU A 147 10.58 -10.08 -9.11
N LYS A 148 9.84 -10.91 -9.85
CA LYS A 148 9.36 -10.55 -11.19
C LYS A 148 8.47 -9.31 -11.15
N LEU A 149 7.49 -9.28 -10.25
CA LEU A 149 6.57 -8.14 -10.12
C LEU A 149 7.33 -6.86 -9.78
N THR A 150 8.21 -6.92 -8.78
CA THR A 150 8.99 -5.76 -8.35
C THR A 150 9.87 -5.23 -9.48
N SER A 151 10.53 -6.13 -10.23
CA SER A 151 11.38 -5.75 -11.35
C SER A 151 10.60 -5.09 -12.50
N GLU A 152 9.40 -5.54 -12.79
CA GLU A 152 8.57 -4.90 -13.83
C GLU A 152 8.05 -3.54 -13.36
N LEU A 153 7.58 -3.43 -12.13
CA LEU A 153 7.13 -2.15 -11.59
C LEU A 153 8.26 -1.14 -11.45
N ARG A 154 9.48 -1.59 -11.14
CA ARG A 154 10.66 -0.71 -11.09
C ARG A 154 10.99 -0.05 -12.43
N LYS A 155 10.69 -0.69 -13.56
CA LYS A 155 10.90 -0.12 -14.90
C LYS A 155 9.95 1.03 -15.21
N LEU A 156 8.81 1.10 -14.52
CA LEU A 156 7.78 2.10 -14.78
C LEU A 156 7.99 3.41 -14.02
N THR A 157 8.81 3.41 -12.96
CA THR A 157 8.95 4.60 -12.11
C THR A 157 10.33 4.71 -11.49
N ASP A 158 10.82 5.96 -11.35
CA ASP A 158 12.03 6.28 -10.57
C ASP A 158 11.71 6.72 -9.14
N LYS A 159 10.43 6.80 -8.78
CA LYS A 159 9.99 7.15 -7.44
C LYS A 159 10.27 6.03 -6.43
N ILE A 160 10.06 6.30 -5.15
CA ILE A 160 10.21 5.29 -4.08
C ILE A 160 9.27 4.11 -4.36
N LEU A 161 9.81 2.89 -4.32
CA LEU A 161 9.08 1.65 -4.49
C LEU A 161 9.21 0.81 -3.22
N ILE A 162 8.10 0.65 -2.51
CA ILE A 162 8.01 -0.15 -1.27
C ILE A 162 7.17 -1.38 -1.55
N ILE A 163 7.62 -2.55 -1.13
CA ILE A 163 6.84 -3.78 -1.21
C ILE A 163 6.27 -4.10 0.17
N LYS A 164 4.94 -4.16 0.26
CA LYS A 164 4.26 -4.53 1.51
C LYS A 164 4.11 -6.03 1.58
N LEU A 165 4.87 -6.62 2.52
CA LEU A 165 4.98 -8.06 2.69
C LEU A 165 3.77 -8.65 3.43
N SER A 166 3.42 -9.89 3.09
CA SER A 166 2.47 -10.68 3.88
C SER A 166 3.17 -11.29 5.10
N PRO A 167 2.55 -11.26 6.29
CA PRO A 167 3.07 -11.98 7.45
C PRO A 167 2.82 -13.50 7.35
N ASN A 168 1.92 -13.94 6.46
CA ASN A 168 1.47 -15.32 6.34
C ASN A 168 2.33 -16.10 5.32
N VAL A 169 3.63 -16.12 5.55
CA VAL A 169 4.61 -16.78 4.66
C VAL A 169 5.55 -17.66 5.46
N THR A 170 6.10 -18.69 4.83
CA THR A 170 7.06 -19.59 5.46
C THR A 170 8.39 -18.89 5.79
N SER A 171 8.82 -17.94 4.97
CA SER A 171 10.04 -17.15 5.17
C SER A 171 9.86 -15.75 4.60
N ILE A 172 9.59 -14.80 5.48
CA ILE A 172 9.48 -13.38 5.13
C ILE A 172 10.80 -12.81 4.60
N GLU A 173 11.92 -13.33 5.08
CA GLU A 173 13.24 -12.94 4.64
C GLU A 173 13.44 -13.20 3.14
N LYS A 174 13.05 -14.39 2.66
CA LYS A 174 13.17 -14.71 1.22
C LYS A 174 12.34 -13.79 0.34
N ILE A 175 11.15 -13.42 0.80
CA ILE A 175 10.29 -12.48 0.07
C ILE A 175 10.90 -11.08 0.10
N ALA A 176 11.42 -10.63 1.25
CA ALA A 176 12.07 -9.34 1.38
C ALA A 176 13.31 -9.22 0.48
N LEU A 177 14.17 -10.24 0.46
CA LEU A 177 15.34 -10.28 -0.43
C LEU A 177 14.93 -10.27 -1.91
N ALA A 178 13.90 -11.02 -2.28
CA ALA A 178 13.36 -10.99 -3.63
C ALA A 178 12.81 -9.62 -4.04
N ALA A 179 12.17 -8.91 -3.13
CA ALA A 179 11.74 -7.52 -3.36
C ALA A 179 12.96 -6.60 -3.56
N GLN A 180 13.98 -6.72 -2.72
CA GLN A 180 15.23 -5.97 -2.84
C GLN A 180 15.93 -6.25 -4.19
N ASP A 181 16.10 -7.53 -4.55
CA ASP A 181 16.72 -7.93 -5.82
C ASP A 181 15.91 -7.45 -7.03
N GLY A 182 14.60 -7.30 -6.89
CA GLY A 182 13.71 -6.72 -7.88
C GLY A 182 13.79 -5.19 -7.99
N GLY A 183 14.56 -4.52 -7.11
CA GLY A 183 14.77 -3.06 -7.14
C GLY A 183 13.83 -2.27 -6.23
N ALA A 184 13.24 -2.88 -5.21
CA ALA A 184 12.53 -2.15 -4.17
C ALA A 184 13.50 -1.30 -3.35
N ASP A 185 13.08 -0.09 -2.99
CA ASP A 185 13.85 0.81 -2.13
C ASP A 185 13.67 0.50 -0.64
N ALA A 186 12.54 -0.12 -0.29
CA ALA A 186 12.22 -0.54 1.07
C ALA A 186 11.17 -1.66 1.06
N VAL A 187 10.96 -2.27 2.21
CA VAL A 187 9.85 -3.17 2.47
C VAL A 187 9.03 -2.66 3.65
N SER A 188 7.71 -2.79 3.60
CA SER A 188 6.85 -2.62 4.74
C SER A 188 6.38 -3.98 5.23
N ALA A 189 6.61 -4.27 6.51
CA ALA A 189 6.20 -5.50 7.15
C ALA A 189 5.17 -5.16 8.22
N VAL A 190 4.08 -5.89 8.23
CA VAL A 190 3.13 -5.79 9.33
C VAL A 190 3.74 -6.58 10.48
N SER A 191 4.23 -5.87 11.49
CA SER A 191 4.66 -6.45 12.74
C SER A 191 3.45 -6.53 13.66
N TYR A 192 3.03 -7.74 13.94
CA TYR A 192 2.19 -7.99 15.09
C TYR A 192 3.10 -8.27 16.26
N THR A 193 3.07 -7.43 17.24
CA THR A 193 3.55 -7.84 18.55
C THR A 193 2.76 -9.09 18.97
N HIS A 194 3.29 -9.87 19.87
CA HIS A 194 2.73 -11.12 20.40
C HIS A 194 1.29 -11.05 20.96
N LEU A 195 0.68 -9.89 20.94
CA LEU A 195 -0.75 -9.67 21.02
C LEU A 195 -1.41 -9.84 19.64
N THR A 196 -0.90 -10.66 18.81
CA THR A 196 -1.56 -11.06 17.59
C THR A 196 -2.85 -11.80 17.91
N LEU A 197 -3.74 -11.00 18.21
CA LEU A 197 -5.08 -11.31 17.79
C LEU A 197 -5.03 -11.56 16.28
N PRO A 198 -5.85 -12.45 15.77
CA PRO A 198 -5.97 -12.65 14.33
C PRO A 198 -6.64 -11.43 13.67
N THR A 199 -6.13 -10.25 13.99
CA THR A 199 -6.65 -8.95 13.60
C THR A 199 -6.52 -8.68 12.13
N ASN A 200 -5.85 -9.58 11.40
CA ASN A 200 -5.63 -9.41 9.96
C ASN A 200 -5.96 -10.65 9.16
N ARG A 201 -6.74 -11.53 9.70
CA ARG A 201 -7.48 -12.39 8.80
C ARG A 201 -8.59 -11.54 8.21
N GLU A 202 -8.32 -10.98 7.04
CA GLU A 202 -9.38 -10.68 6.10
C GLU A 202 -10.08 -12.02 5.86
N VAL A 203 -11.25 -12.18 6.43
CA VAL A 203 -12.13 -13.32 6.18
C VAL A 203 -12.89 -13.02 4.90
#